data_4e839af8c1c1059941f6aa58f56ddbf1
#
_entry.id   4e839af8c1c1059941f6aa58f56ddbf1
#
_cell.length_a   1.000
_cell.length_b   1.000
_cell.length_c   1.000
_cell.angle_alpha   90.00
_cell.angle_beta   90.00
_cell.angle_gamma   90.00
#
_symmetry.space_group_name_H-M   'P 1'
#
loop_
_entity.id
_entity.type
_entity.pdbx_description
1 polymer ?
#
loop_
_entity_poly.entity_id
_entity_poly.type
_entity_poly.pdbx_seq_one_letter_code
_entity_poly.pdbx_strand_id
1 'polypeptide(L)'
;SEADNLIFFKNLKKNIFPKVYSNDSDFLVMSYIENDGILPSETKDDLLSAIISIHLNNSKYYGFEFDTQIGGLKQKNKISKNWPQFYRENRLGYIFELISLSNPMEDLINHKIEFLLKNLEDFIPKTPKPSLLHGDLWEGNILFKDLKLVGFIDPGSFYGHNEMEVA
;
A
#
# COMPACT_ATOMS: atom_id res chain seq x y z
N SER A 1 10.87 -2.95 6.26
CA SER A 1 11.59 -2.76 4.98
C SER A 1 10.81 -3.40 3.83
N GLU A 2 11.18 -3.09 2.58
CA GLU A 2 10.64 -3.75 1.38
C GLU A 2 10.88 -5.26 1.44
N ALA A 3 12.05 -5.69 1.88
CA ALA A 3 12.38 -7.10 2.04
C ALA A 3 11.39 -7.84 2.94
N ASP A 4 10.96 -7.24 4.06
CA ASP A 4 9.99 -7.85 4.97
C ASP A 4 8.62 -8.04 4.29
N ASN A 5 8.19 -7.07 3.48
CA ASN A 5 6.96 -7.18 2.70
C ASN A 5 7.05 -8.31 1.66
N LEU A 6 8.15 -8.40 0.91
CA LEU A 6 8.37 -9.45 -0.08
C LEU A 6 8.42 -10.85 0.57
N ILE A 7 9.08 -10.98 1.72
CA ILE A 7 9.12 -12.21 2.50
C ILE A 7 7.71 -12.58 3.00
N PHE A 8 6.93 -11.60 3.44
CA PHE A 8 5.55 -11.82 3.86
C PHE A 8 4.69 -12.37 2.71
N PHE A 9 4.74 -11.77 1.52
CA PHE A 9 4.01 -12.28 0.34
C PHE A 9 4.47 -13.68 -0.09
N LYS A 10 5.76 -13.98 0.01
CA LYS A 10 6.27 -15.34 -0.24
C LYS A 10 5.65 -16.36 0.72
N ASN A 11 5.53 -16.02 2.01
CA ASN A 11 4.91 -16.89 3.01
C ASN A 11 3.42 -17.13 2.72
N LEU A 12 2.73 -16.17 2.09
CA LEU A 12 1.38 -16.33 1.58
C LEU A 12 1.30 -17.09 0.24
N LYS A 13 2.44 -17.62 -0.24
CA LYS A 13 2.55 -18.31 -1.55
C LYS A 13 2.12 -17.46 -2.75
N LYS A 14 2.32 -16.14 -2.65
CA LYS A 14 2.07 -15.21 -3.75
C LYS A 14 3.33 -15.11 -4.62
N ASN A 15 3.40 -15.95 -5.65
CA ASN A 15 4.57 -16.06 -6.55
C ASN A 15 4.66 -14.94 -7.61
N ILE A 16 3.87 -13.88 -7.44
CA ILE A 16 3.85 -12.69 -8.31
C ILE A 16 4.74 -11.55 -7.79
N PHE A 17 5.52 -11.79 -6.75
CA PHE A 17 6.49 -10.86 -6.18
C PHE A 17 7.92 -11.39 -6.34
N PRO A 18 8.93 -10.50 -6.40
CA PRO A 18 10.33 -10.92 -6.41
C PRO A 18 10.68 -11.80 -5.21
N LYS A 19 11.59 -12.75 -5.46
CA LYS A 19 12.17 -13.56 -4.38
C LYS A 19 13.34 -12.82 -3.78
N VAL A 20 13.33 -12.61 -2.47
CA VAL A 20 14.48 -12.06 -1.73
C VAL A 20 15.56 -13.15 -1.62
N TYR A 21 16.78 -12.81 -2.00
CA TYR A 21 17.97 -13.65 -1.84
C TYR A 21 18.81 -13.21 -0.63
N SER A 22 18.96 -11.91 -0.43
CA SER A 22 19.67 -11.32 0.70
C SER A 22 19.17 -9.91 0.97
N ASN A 23 19.24 -9.46 2.21
CA ASN A 23 19.02 -8.05 2.58
C ASN A 23 19.84 -7.70 3.82
N ASP A 24 20.30 -6.47 3.89
CA ASP A 24 20.89 -5.86 5.09
C ASP A 24 20.43 -4.40 5.21
N SER A 25 21.19 -3.56 5.95
CA SER A 25 20.87 -2.14 6.14
C SER A 25 20.99 -1.30 4.87
N ASP A 26 21.83 -1.71 3.93
CA ASP A 26 22.28 -0.87 2.81
C ASP A 26 21.77 -1.35 1.45
N PHE A 27 21.44 -2.65 1.32
CA PHE A 27 20.95 -3.19 0.05
C PHE A 27 19.99 -4.39 0.21
N LEU A 28 19.16 -4.54 -0.81
CA LEU A 28 18.27 -5.68 -1.03
C LEU A 28 18.66 -6.38 -2.33
N VAL A 29 18.95 -7.69 -2.24
CA VAL A 29 19.17 -8.54 -3.42
C VAL A 29 17.96 -9.42 -3.64
N MET A 30 17.32 -9.25 -4.79
CA MET A 30 16.11 -10.00 -5.14
C MET A 30 16.15 -10.49 -6.58
N SER A 31 15.22 -11.39 -6.94
CA SER A 31 15.11 -11.87 -8.31
C SER A 31 14.64 -10.72 -9.22
N TYR A 32 15.23 -10.65 -10.40
CA TYR A 32 14.71 -9.81 -11.48
C TYR A 32 13.47 -10.46 -12.10
N ILE A 33 12.43 -9.66 -12.33
CA ILE A 33 11.26 -10.05 -13.11
C ILE A 33 11.39 -9.37 -14.48
N GLU A 34 11.58 -10.18 -15.51
CA GLU A 34 11.66 -9.69 -16.88
C GLU A 34 10.31 -9.10 -17.32
N ASN A 35 10.32 -7.87 -17.82
CA ASN A 35 9.12 -7.12 -18.17
C ASN A 35 9.39 -6.17 -19.34
N ASP A 36 8.32 -5.66 -19.98
CA ASP A 36 8.38 -4.76 -21.13
C ASP A 36 8.34 -3.28 -20.74
N GLY A 37 8.10 -2.97 -19.47
CA GLY A 37 7.93 -1.60 -18.97
C GLY A 37 6.69 -0.89 -19.53
N ILE A 38 5.70 -1.64 -20.02
CA ILE A 38 4.49 -1.10 -20.66
C ILE A 38 3.27 -1.67 -19.93
N LEU A 39 2.34 -0.79 -19.55
CA LEU A 39 1.03 -1.19 -19.03
C LEU A 39 0.05 -1.36 -20.21
N PRO A 40 -0.35 -2.59 -20.56
CA PRO A 40 -1.24 -2.82 -21.69
C PRO A 40 -2.68 -2.40 -21.33
N SER A 41 -3.40 -1.82 -22.31
CA SER A 41 -4.81 -1.46 -22.15
C SER A 41 -5.77 -2.66 -22.06
N GLU A 42 -5.33 -3.84 -22.50
CA GLU A 42 -6.19 -5.02 -22.73
C GLU A 42 -6.10 -6.10 -21.65
N THR A 43 -5.19 -5.99 -20.65
CA THR A 43 -4.92 -7.06 -19.65
C THR A 43 -5.57 -6.83 -18.30
N LYS A 44 -6.72 -6.18 -18.28
CA LYS A 44 -7.42 -5.84 -17.04
C LYS A 44 -7.82 -7.07 -16.20
N ASP A 45 -8.17 -8.18 -16.83
CA ASP A 45 -8.68 -9.37 -16.11
C ASP A 45 -7.58 -10.07 -15.30
N ASP A 46 -6.37 -10.21 -15.84
CA ASP A 46 -5.22 -10.80 -15.14
C ASP A 46 -4.82 -9.92 -13.94
N LEU A 47 -4.76 -8.61 -14.15
CA LEU A 47 -4.46 -7.63 -13.11
C LEU A 47 -5.51 -7.67 -11.99
N LEU A 48 -6.80 -7.60 -12.34
CA LEU A 48 -7.88 -7.65 -11.38
C LEU A 48 -7.87 -8.96 -10.58
N SER A 49 -7.65 -10.09 -11.24
CA SER A 49 -7.56 -11.41 -10.59
C SER A 49 -6.41 -11.45 -9.58
N ALA A 50 -5.25 -10.89 -9.93
CA ALA A 50 -4.09 -10.81 -9.05
C ALA A 50 -4.35 -9.92 -7.83
N ILE A 51 -4.91 -8.71 -8.03
CA ILE A 51 -5.28 -7.78 -6.96
C ILE A 51 -6.32 -8.43 -6.02
N ILE A 52 -7.38 -9.02 -6.57
CA ILE A 52 -8.41 -9.72 -5.79
C ILE A 52 -7.76 -10.84 -4.96
N SER A 53 -6.80 -11.58 -5.53
CA SER A 53 -6.10 -12.65 -4.80
C SER A 53 -5.31 -12.14 -3.59
N ILE A 54 -4.81 -10.91 -3.64
CA ILE A 54 -4.17 -10.24 -2.49
C ILE A 54 -5.24 -9.80 -1.50
N HIS A 55 -6.28 -9.10 -1.95
CA HIS A 55 -7.35 -8.55 -1.11
C HIS A 55 -8.19 -9.62 -0.39
N LEU A 56 -8.22 -10.86 -0.88
CA LEU A 56 -8.88 -11.97 -0.19
C LEU A 56 -8.19 -12.42 1.09
N ASN A 57 -6.93 -11.99 1.33
CA ASN A 57 -6.27 -12.19 2.60
C ASN A 57 -6.75 -11.12 3.60
N ASN A 58 -7.39 -11.54 4.66
CA ASN A 58 -8.08 -10.65 5.58
C ASN A 58 -7.48 -10.73 6.98
N SER A 59 -7.61 -9.64 7.74
CA SER A 59 -7.27 -9.54 9.15
C SER A 59 -8.52 -9.22 10.00
N LYS A 60 -8.34 -9.29 11.32
CA LYS A 60 -9.32 -8.77 12.30
C LYS A 60 -9.10 -7.27 12.58
N TYR A 61 -8.01 -6.71 12.09
CA TYR A 61 -7.55 -5.37 12.40
C TYR A 61 -6.98 -4.69 11.15
N TYR A 62 -7.02 -3.36 11.13
CA TYR A 62 -6.27 -2.52 10.20
C TYR A 62 -4.86 -2.31 10.71
N GLY A 63 -3.91 -2.01 9.80
CA GLY A 63 -2.50 -1.85 10.11
C GLY A 63 -1.69 -3.09 9.76
N PHE A 64 -0.49 -3.18 10.30
CA PHE A 64 0.41 -4.30 10.01
C PHE A 64 1.32 -4.61 11.18
N GLU A 65 2.00 -5.77 11.15
CA GLU A 65 2.89 -6.21 12.23
C GLU A 65 4.13 -5.31 12.39
N PHE A 66 4.50 -4.60 11.33
CA PHE A 66 5.61 -3.67 11.30
C PHE A 66 5.27 -2.44 10.44
N ASP A 67 6.02 -1.35 10.65
CA ASP A 67 5.93 -0.18 9.80
C ASP A 67 6.57 -0.48 8.44
N THR A 68 5.94 -0.01 7.37
CA THR A 68 6.39 -0.16 5.99
C THR A 68 6.93 1.16 5.47
N GLN A 69 7.15 1.28 4.16
CA GLN A 69 7.58 2.53 3.54
C GLN A 69 6.98 2.67 2.14
N ILE A 70 6.84 3.91 1.69
CA ILE A 70 6.49 4.29 0.33
C ILE A 70 7.48 5.37 -0.10
N GLY A 71 8.25 5.12 -1.18
CA GLY A 71 9.20 6.10 -1.70
C GLY A 71 10.17 6.68 -0.66
N GLY A 72 10.62 5.88 0.31
CA GLY A 72 11.49 6.33 1.40
C GLY A 72 10.76 6.98 2.59
N LEU A 73 9.47 7.27 2.48
CA LEU A 73 8.65 7.76 3.58
C LEU A 73 8.20 6.60 4.47
N LYS A 74 8.48 6.70 5.76
CA LYS A 74 7.99 5.73 6.74
C LYS A 74 6.46 5.74 6.78
N GLN A 75 5.85 4.57 6.63
CA GLN A 75 4.43 4.34 6.70
C GLN A 75 4.08 3.66 8.03
N LYS A 76 3.48 4.41 8.96
CA LYS A 76 3.06 3.89 10.26
C LYS A 76 1.92 2.88 10.08
N ASN A 77 1.98 1.77 10.83
CA ASN A 77 1.01 0.67 10.71
C ASN A 77 0.46 0.21 12.07
N LYS A 78 0.33 1.14 13.01
CA LYS A 78 -0.23 0.83 14.33
C LYS A 78 -1.60 0.17 14.19
N ILE A 79 -1.76 -0.99 14.82
CA ILE A 79 -2.99 -1.78 14.76
C ILE A 79 -4.20 -1.00 15.31
N SER A 80 -5.31 -1.02 14.55
CA SER A 80 -6.59 -0.42 14.93
C SER A 80 -7.77 -1.33 14.57
N LYS A 81 -8.88 -1.21 15.28
CA LYS A 81 -10.17 -1.83 14.95
C LYS A 81 -11.12 -0.89 14.20
N ASN A 82 -10.75 0.38 14.09
CA ASN A 82 -11.56 1.42 13.48
C ASN A 82 -10.82 1.98 12.27
N TRP A 83 -11.44 1.89 11.08
CA TRP A 83 -10.80 2.32 9.84
C TRP A 83 -10.56 3.83 9.77
N PRO A 84 -11.56 4.71 10.03
CA PRO A 84 -11.34 6.13 10.06
C PRO A 84 -10.25 6.57 11.05
N GLN A 85 -10.19 5.95 12.23
CA GLN A 85 -9.13 6.23 13.18
C GLN A 85 -7.76 5.81 12.62
N PHE A 86 -7.64 4.60 12.07
CA PHE A 86 -6.40 4.13 11.44
C PHE A 86 -5.94 5.08 10.34
N TYR A 87 -6.85 5.44 9.43
CA TYR A 87 -6.55 6.29 8.28
C TYR A 87 -6.15 7.70 8.71
N ARG A 88 -6.84 8.25 9.71
CA ARG A 88 -6.50 9.56 10.31
C ARG A 88 -5.09 9.54 10.92
N GLU A 89 -4.79 8.57 11.79
CA GLU A 89 -3.57 8.57 12.59
C GLU A 89 -2.33 8.09 11.84
N ASN A 90 -2.50 7.16 10.89
CA ASN A 90 -1.37 6.48 10.24
C ASN A 90 -1.24 6.82 8.74
N ARG A 91 -2.17 7.54 8.16
CA ARG A 91 -2.14 7.97 6.75
C ARG A 91 -2.31 9.48 6.65
N LEU A 92 -3.51 9.95 6.43
CA LEU A 92 -3.80 11.34 6.07
C LEU A 92 -3.29 12.34 7.11
N GLY A 93 -3.58 12.14 8.39
CA GLY A 93 -3.13 13.03 9.47
C GLY A 93 -1.62 12.98 9.67
N TYR A 94 -1.01 11.80 9.58
CA TYR A 94 0.44 11.65 9.65
C TYR A 94 1.17 12.39 8.53
N ILE A 95 0.70 12.25 7.29
CA ILE A 95 1.28 12.95 6.13
C ILE A 95 1.07 14.46 6.27
N PHE A 96 -0.12 14.90 6.70
CA PHE A 96 -0.41 16.30 6.94
C PHE A 96 0.53 16.92 7.99
N GLU A 97 0.79 16.20 9.09
CA GLU A 97 1.76 16.62 10.11
C GLU A 97 3.17 16.81 9.52
N LEU A 98 3.65 15.85 8.73
CA LEU A 98 4.96 15.92 8.09
C LEU A 98 5.07 17.10 7.12
N ILE A 99 4.05 17.34 6.30
CA ILE A 99 4.01 18.48 5.37
C ILE A 99 4.00 19.79 6.15
N SER A 100 3.18 19.89 7.19
CA SER A 100 3.07 21.12 8.01
C SER A 100 4.41 21.50 8.67
N LEU A 101 5.24 20.50 9.00
CA LEU A 101 6.57 20.72 9.58
C LEU A 101 7.62 21.13 8.53
N SER A 102 7.54 20.62 7.31
CA SER A 102 8.56 20.81 6.26
C SER A 102 8.21 21.91 5.26
N ASN A 103 6.95 22.02 4.90
CA ASN A 103 6.44 22.99 3.91
C ASN A 103 5.00 23.38 4.26
N PRO A 104 4.80 24.32 5.22
CA PRO A 104 3.48 24.69 5.67
C PRO A 104 2.59 25.18 4.52
N MET A 105 1.36 24.68 4.48
CA MET A 105 0.35 25.07 3.51
C MET A 105 -0.35 26.37 3.95
N GLU A 106 -1.07 26.99 3.01
CA GLU A 106 -1.90 28.16 3.29
C GLU A 106 -3.00 27.84 4.33
N ASP A 107 -3.36 28.81 5.16
CA ASP A 107 -4.35 28.65 6.24
C ASP A 107 -5.68 28.06 5.77
N LEU A 108 -6.17 28.48 4.59
CA LEU A 108 -7.41 27.97 4.03
C LEU A 108 -7.33 26.44 3.76
N ILE A 109 -6.19 25.97 3.27
CA ILE A 109 -5.95 24.54 3.00
C ILE A 109 -5.84 23.79 4.31
N ASN A 110 -5.08 24.32 5.27
CA ASN A 110 -4.94 23.74 6.61
C ASN A 110 -6.31 23.54 7.27
N HIS A 111 -7.17 24.56 7.30
CA HIS A 111 -8.52 24.45 7.86
C HIS A 111 -9.38 23.40 7.16
N LYS A 112 -9.28 23.26 5.83
CA LYS A 112 -10.02 22.22 5.09
C LYS A 112 -9.56 20.81 5.45
N ILE A 113 -8.25 20.62 5.59
CA ILE A 113 -7.69 19.31 5.97
C ILE A 113 -8.05 18.98 7.42
N GLU A 114 -7.95 19.93 8.34
CA GLU A 114 -8.37 19.75 9.73
C GLU A 114 -9.86 19.38 9.84
N PHE A 115 -10.71 20.08 9.07
CA PHE A 115 -12.14 19.75 8.98
C PHE A 115 -12.35 18.32 8.48
N LEU A 116 -11.67 17.94 7.40
CA LEU A 116 -11.73 16.58 6.85
C LEU A 116 -11.28 15.53 7.87
N LEU A 117 -10.14 15.76 8.52
CA LEU A 117 -9.61 14.85 9.54
C LEU A 117 -10.56 14.69 10.73
N LYS A 118 -11.20 15.79 11.17
CA LYS A 118 -12.16 15.78 12.27
C LYS A 118 -13.43 14.99 11.93
N ASN A 119 -13.90 15.11 10.68
CA ASN A 119 -15.18 14.54 10.22
C ASN A 119 -14.97 13.32 9.29
N LEU A 120 -13.83 12.66 9.35
CA LEU A 120 -13.46 11.61 8.42
C LEU A 120 -14.47 10.45 8.36
N GLU A 121 -15.16 10.18 9.47
CA GLU A 121 -16.21 9.15 9.56
C GLU A 121 -17.47 9.44 8.72
N ASP A 122 -17.63 10.67 8.25
CA ASP A 122 -18.74 11.07 7.37
C ASP A 122 -18.38 10.83 5.89
N PHE A 123 -17.10 10.65 5.58
CA PHE A 123 -16.58 10.53 4.22
C PHE A 123 -16.14 9.10 3.85
N ILE A 124 -15.72 8.30 4.81
CA ILE A 124 -15.25 6.93 4.56
C ILE A 124 -15.99 5.90 5.44
N PRO A 125 -16.10 4.63 4.99
CA PRO A 125 -16.77 3.59 5.76
C PRO A 125 -16.13 3.40 7.14
N LYS A 126 -16.97 3.18 8.16
CA LYS A 126 -16.48 3.01 9.55
C LYS A 126 -15.75 1.70 9.77
N THR A 127 -16.24 0.61 9.18
CA THR A 127 -15.76 -0.75 9.43
C THR A 127 -15.75 -1.58 8.15
N PRO A 128 -15.05 -1.15 7.08
CA PRO A 128 -14.86 -2.00 5.91
C PRO A 128 -14.05 -3.24 6.32
N LYS A 129 -14.13 -4.30 5.55
CA LYS A 129 -13.35 -5.51 5.83
C LYS A 129 -11.85 -5.22 5.70
N PRO A 130 -11.01 -5.49 6.73
CA PRO A 130 -9.58 -5.30 6.62
C PRO A 130 -8.98 -6.30 5.63
N SER A 131 -8.66 -5.84 4.43
CA SER A 131 -8.04 -6.62 3.36
C SER A 131 -6.57 -6.31 3.26
N LEU A 132 -5.75 -7.32 2.94
CA LEU A 132 -4.34 -7.10 2.65
C LEU A 132 -4.23 -6.26 1.38
N LEU A 133 -3.45 -5.19 1.43
CA LEU A 133 -3.18 -4.31 0.30
C LEU A 133 -1.73 -4.49 -0.16
N HIS A 134 -1.47 -4.24 -1.43
CA HIS A 134 -0.11 -3.99 -1.92
C HIS A 134 0.48 -2.77 -1.21
N GLY A 135 -0.35 -1.74 -1.06
CA GLY A 135 -0.07 -0.54 -0.29
C GLY A 135 0.62 0.57 -1.06
N ASP A 136 1.14 0.29 -2.26
CA ASP A 136 1.70 1.26 -3.20
C ASP A 136 1.43 0.81 -4.64
N LEU A 137 0.16 0.52 -4.96
CA LEU A 137 -0.24 -0.02 -6.26
C LEU A 137 -0.51 1.10 -7.27
N TRP A 138 0.46 1.33 -8.12
CA TRP A 138 0.38 2.23 -9.27
C TRP A 138 1.07 1.60 -10.47
N GLU A 139 0.92 2.19 -11.66
CA GLU A 139 1.43 1.59 -12.91
C GLU A 139 2.91 1.22 -12.89
N GLY A 140 3.75 1.99 -12.18
CA GLY A 140 5.19 1.73 -12.08
C GLY A 140 5.54 0.48 -11.26
N ASN A 141 4.63 0.01 -10.41
CA ASN A 141 4.83 -1.16 -9.55
C ASN A 141 4.16 -2.43 -10.11
N ILE A 142 3.60 -2.35 -11.33
CA ILE A 142 2.91 -3.45 -12.01
C ILE A 142 3.73 -3.84 -13.24
N LEU A 143 4.18 -5.09 -13.28
CA LEU A 143 5.07 -5.56 -14.35
C LEU A 143 4.31 -6.44 -15.34
N PHE A 144 4.42 -6.10 -16.62
CA PHE A 144 3.87 -6.87 -17.74
C PHE A 144 4.97 -7.33 -18.68
N LYS A 145 4.75 -8.49 -19.31
CA LYS A 145 5.55 -9.01 -20.42
C LYS A 145 4.63 -9.73 -21.40
N ASP A 146 4.78 -9.43 -22.69
CA ASP A 146 3.95 -10.01 -23.77
C ASP A 146 2.44 -9.93 -23.45
N LEU A 147 1.98 -8.75 -23.01
CA LEU A 147 0.61 -8.45 -22.60
C LEU A 147 0.10 -9.24 -21.37
N LYS A 148 0.94 -9.94 -20.63
CA LYS A 148 0.57 -10.70 -19.44
C LYS A 148 1.14 -10.08 -18.18
N LEU A 149 0.39 -10.09 -17.10
CA LEU A 149 0.91 -9.74 -15.79
C LEU A 149 1.98 -10.75 -15.37
N VAL A 150 3.19 -10.25 -15.07
CA VAL A 150 4.31 -11.09 -14.60
C VAL A 150 4.69 -10.83 -13.16
N GLY A 151 4.27 -9.71 -12.58
CA GLY A 151 4.53 -9.45 -11.16
C GLY A 151 4.20 -8.06 -10.67
N PHE A 152 4.39 -7.90 -9.36
CA PHE A 152 4.36 -6.64 -8.64
C PHE A 152 5.69 -6.42 -7.91
N ILE A 153 6.07 -5.15 -7.72
CA ILE A 153 7.28 -4.74 -6.98
C ILE A 153 6.94 -3.65 -5.96
N ASP A 154 7.86 -3.33 -5.08
CA ASP A 154 7.80 -2.24 -4.10
C ASP A 154 6.53 -2.23 -3.21
N PRO A 155 6.16 -3.35 -2.58
CA PRO A 155 4.98 -3.36 -1.73
C PRO A 155 5.21 -2.58 -0.42
N GLY A 156 4.27 -1.66 -0.12
CA GLY A 156 4.15 -0.95 1.15
C GLY A 156 3.00 -1.48 2.01
N SER A 157 2.91 -2.79 2.20
CA SER A 157 1.71 -3.52 2.60
C SER A 157 1.19 -3.20 3.99
N PHE A 158 -0.12 -3.30 4.11
CA PHE A 158 -0.87 -3.27 5.37
C PHE A 158 -2.29 -3.81 5.15
N TYR A 159 -3.01 -4.08 6.22
CA TYR A 159 -4.45 -4.38 6.15
C TYR A 159 -5.25 -3.09 6.21
N GLY A 160 -6.02 -2.82 5.16
CA GLY A 160 -6.82 -1.61 4.97
C GLY A 160 -8.13 -1.86 4.24
N HIS A 161 -8.80 -0.77 3.85
CA HIS A 161 -9.96 -0.83 2.98
C HIS A 161 -9.50 -1.02 1.53
N ASN A 162 -9.94 -2.09 0.90
CA ASN A 162 -9.47 -2.45 -0.45
C ASN A 162 -9.78 -1.42 -1.54
N GLU A 163 -10.86 -0.64 -1.41
CA GLU A 163 -11.18 0.43 -2.37
C GLU A 163 -10.10 1.53 -2.41
N MET A 164 -9.34 1.70 -1.34
CA MET A 164 -8.23 2.65 -1.30
C MET A 164 -7.15 2.36 -2.36
N GLU A 165 -7.04 1.12 -2.81
CA GLU A 165 -6.00 0.68 -3.75
C GLU A 165 -6.47 0.64 -5.21
N VAL A 166 -7.79 0.74 -5.44
CA VAL A 166 -8.40 0.65 -6.78
C VAL A 166 -9.15 1.92 -7.19
N ALA A 167 -9.05 2.97 -6.37
CA ALA A 167 -9.69 4.27 -6.58
C ALA A 167 -8.97 5.14 -7.63
#